data_519d51666cc276b1f315f7a79360a75d
#
_entry.id   519d51666cc276b1f315f7a79360a75d
#
_cell.length_a   1.000
_cell.length_b   1.000
_cell.length_c   1.000
_cell.angle_alpha   90.00
_cell.angle_beta   90.00
_cell.angle_gamma   90.00
#
_symmetry.space_group_name_H-M   'P 1'
#
loop_
_entity.id
_entity.type
_entity.pdbx_description
1 polymer ?
#
loop_
_entity_poly.entity_id
_entity_poly.type
_entity_poly.pdbx_seq_one_letter_code
_entity_poly.pdbx_strand_id
1 'polypeptide(L)'
;EEMSRLASAFNTMAADLQRHERDRSEVLAGISHDLRTPLTRLRLEAELSIADEGARQAVVSDIEQMEAVISQFMDYARTESGEAPVPTDLSALLSGLVERQTSVGRQIVTDLPPLAETMLRPKAITRAITNLIDNAAKYGGGEITLKAAVVDGAIRIEVGDRGPGVPAEEIERLKRPFTRLETA
;
A
#
# COMPACT_ATOMS: atom_id res chain seq x y z
N GLU A 1 22.05 -39.72 -8.83
CA GLU A 1 21.49 -39.78 -7.46
C GLU A 1 21.80 -38.49 -6.65
N GLU A 2 23.03 -37.96 -6.71
CA GLU A 2 23.43 -36.75 -5.95
C GLU A 2 22.69 -35.49 -6.43
N MET A 3 22.55 -35.27 -7.73
CA MET A 3 21.78 -34.17 -8.32
C MET A 3 20.31 -34.20 -7.91
N SER A 4 19.70 -35.39 -7.82
CA SER A 4 18.31 -35.55 -7.37
C SER A 4 18.14 -35.24 -5.89
N ARG A 5 19.11 -35.63 -5.05
CA ARG A 5 19.14 -35.30 -3.62
C ARG A 5 19.32 -33.80 -3.40
N LEU A 6 20.20 -33.14 -4.15
CA LEU A 6 20.43 -31.71 -4.09
C LEU A 6 19.17 -30.94 -4.53
N ALA A 7 18.55 -31.34 -5.64
CA ALA A 7 17.30 -30.72 -6.11
C ALA A 7 16.16 -30.89 -5.08
N SER A 8 16.04 -32.09 -4.46
CA SER A 8 15.05 -32.33 -3.41
C SER A 8 15.30 -31.46 -2.17
N ALA A 9 16.55 -31.36 -1.72
CA ALA A 9 16.91 -30.52 -0.57
C ALA A 9 16.62 -29.03 -0.85
N PHE A 10 16.93 -28.56 -2.07
CA PHE A 10 16.62 -27.18 -2.48
C PHE A 10 15.12 -26.91 -2.52
N ASN A 11 14.33 -27.83 -3.08
CA ASN A 11 12.87 -27.69 -3.12
C ASN A 11 12.25 -27.71 -1.71
N THR A 12 12.78 -28.55 -0.82
CA THR A 12 12.34 -28.58 0.59
C THR A 12 12.65 -27.25 1.28
N MET A 13 13.86 -26.73 1.13
CA MET A 13 14.26 -25.43 1.68
C MET A 13 13.39 -24.29 1.14
N ALA A 14 13.11 -24.28 -0.17
CA ALA A 14 12.24 -23.27 -0.78
C ALA A 14 10.80 -23.35 -0.25
N ALA A 15 10.26 -24.57 -0.05
CA ALA A 15 8.94 -24.78 0.52
C ALA A 15 8.88 -24.37 2.00
N ASP A 16 9.92 -24.65 2.77
CA ASP A 16 10.01 -24.24 4.18
C ASP A 16 10.11 -22.72 4.32
N LEU A 17 10.91 -22.07 3.47
CA LEU A 17 10.99 -20.59 3.45
C LEU A 17 9.62 -19.96 3.13
N GLN A 18 8.92 -20.47 2.12
CA GLN A 18 7.58 -20.00 1.78
C GLN A 18 6.58 -20.23 2.91
N ARG A 19 6.71 -21.32 3.67
CA ARG A 19 5.86 -21.58 4.84
C ARG A 19 6.13 -20.58 5.94
N HIS A 20 7.40 -20.35 6.29
CA HIS A 20 7.79 -19.36 7.28
C HIS A 20 7.30 -17.94 6.93
N GLU A 21 7.37 -17.55 5.68
CA GLU A 21 6.84 -16.25 5.23
C GLU A 21 5.32 -16.15 5.38
N ARG A 22 4.58 -17.23 5.08
CA ARG A 22 3.11 -17.28 5.27
C ARG A 22 2.76 -17.22 6.75
N ASP A 23 3.39 -18.04 7.58
CA ASP A 23 3.15 -18.08 9.02
C ASP A 23 3.42 -16.71 9.66
N ARG A 24 4.52 -16.05 9.26
CA ARG A 24 4.85 -14.69 9.68
C ARG A 24 3.75 -13.69 9.28
N SER A 25 3.29 -13.76 8.04
CA SER A 25 2.23 -12.88 7.54
C SER A 25 0.90 -13.10 8.26
N GLU A 26 0.56 -14.34 8.59
CA GLU A 26 -0.66 -14.71 9.32
C GLU A 26 -0.62 -14.23 10.76
N VAL A 27 0.50 -14.42 11.46
CA VAL A 27 0.71 -13.90 12.82
C VAL A 27 0.59 -12.37 12.85
N LEU A 28 1.22 -11.67 11.91
CA LEU A 28 1.14 -10.22 11.82
C LEU A 28 -0.30 -9.76 11.53
N ALA A 29 -1.04 -10.47 10.68
CA ALA A 29 -2.45 -10.18 10.42
C ALA A 29 -3.31 -10.31 11.68
N GLY A 30 -3.09 -11.36 12.48
CA GLY A 30 -3.75 -11.54 13.78
C GLY A 30 -3.46 -10.39 14.74
N ILE A 31 -2.19 -10.03 14.91
CA ILE A 31 -1.76 -8.91 15.76
C ILE A 31 -2.44 -7.60 15.32
N SER A 32 -2.49 -7.32 14.03
CA SER A 32 -3.13 -6.09 13.52
C SER A 32 -4.62 -6.03 13.83
N HIS A 33 -5.32 -7.16 13.68
CA HIS A 33 -6.73 -7.27 14.06
C HIS A 33 -6.93 -7.00 15.54
N ASP A 34 -6.09 -7.61 16.37
CA ASP A 34 -6.18 -7.50 17.83
C ASP A 34 -5.81 -6.10 18.34
N LEU A 35 -4.95 -5.36 17.62
CA LEU A 35 -4.65 -3.97 17.90
C LEU A 35 -5.77 -3.01 17.48
N ARG A 36 -6.47 -3.29 16.39
CA ARG A 36 -7.54 -2.43 15.89
C ARG A 36 -8.73 -2.37 16.84
N THR A 37 -9.07 -3.49 17.46
CA THR A 37 -10.21 -3.56 18.41
C THR A 37 -10.07 -2.59 19.60
N PRO A 38 -8.93 -2.55 20.35
CA PRO A 38 -8.75 -1.58 21.42
C PRO A 38 -8.66 -0.13 20.91
N LEU A 39 -8.07 0.13 19.74
CA LEU A 39 -8.03 1.47 19.16
C LEU A 39 -9.42 2.01 18.83
N THR A 40 -10.27 1.19 18.22
CA THR A 40 -11.68 1.56 17.95
C THR A 40 -12.42 1.87 19.24
N ARG A 41 -12.18 1.11 20.32
CA ARG A 41 -12.79 1.36 21.62
C ARG A 41 -12.27 2.65 22.26
N LEU A 42 -10.96 2.90 22.20
CA LEU A 42 -10.35 4.15 22.68
C LEU A 42 -10.88 5.37 21.92
N ARG A 43 -11.06 5.26 20.60
CA ARG A 43 -11.66 6.31 19.78
C ARG A 43 -13.09 6.62 20.25
N LEU A 44 -13.92 5.59 20.43
CA LEU A 44 -15.28 5.77 20.89
C LEU A 44 -15.32 6.40 22.31
N GLU A 45 -14.44 5.98 23.21
CA GLU A 45 -14.32 6.54 24.55
C GLU A 45 -13.90 8.01 24.52
N ALA A 46 -12.93 8.35 23.66
CA ALA A 46 -12.52 9.75 23.46
C ALA A 46 -13.67 10.61 22.93
N GLU A 47 -14.41 10.12 21.94
CA GLU A 47 -15.57 10.81 21.37
C GLU A 47 -16.70 11.02 22.37
N LEU A 48 -16.93 10.07 23.31
CA LEU A 48 -18.03 10.14 24.29
C LEU A 48 -17.65 10.83 25.58
N SER A 49 -16.38 10.78 26.02
CA SER A 49 -15.98 11.19 27.38
C SER A 49 -15.21 12.51 27.41
N ILE A 50 -14.60 12.94 26.32
CA ILE A 50 -13.82 14.17 26.28
C ILE A 50 -14.73 15.34 25.87
N ALA A 51 -15.05 16.22 26.81
CA ALA A 51 -15.91 17.36 26.55
C ALA A 51 -15.22 18.50 25.81
N ASP A 52 -13.91 18.65 25.98
CA ASP A 52 -13.12 19.65 25.26
C ASP A 52 -12.86 19.21 23.82
N GLU A 53 -13.35 20.00 22.88
CA GLU A 53 -13.26 19.68 21.44
C GLU A 53 -11.82 19.58 20.95
N GLY A 54 -10.94 20.48 21.43
CA GLY A 54 -9.54 20.48 21.02
C GLY A 54 -8.78 19.24 21.50
N ALA A 55 -8.98 18.89 22.80
CA ALA A 55 -8.40 17.69 23.39
C ALA A 55 -8.96 16.41 22.73
N ARG A 56 -10.25 16.37 22.42
CA ARG A 56 -10.89 15.24 21.73
C ARG A 56 -10.28 15.03 20.34
N GLN A 57 -10.19 16.08 19.54
CA GLN A 57 -9.60 16.00 18.20
C GLN A 57 -8.13 15.57 18.23
N ALA A 58 -7.35 16.05 19.20
CA ALA A 58 -5.96 15.62 19.37
C ALA A 58 -5.86 14.11 19.61
N VAL A 59 -6.65 13.57 20.56
CA VAL A 59 -6.65 12.13 20.87
C VAL A 59 -7.14 11.28 19.69
N VAL A 60 -8.20 11.72 19.00
CA VAL A 60 -8.71 11.01 17.81
C VAL A 60 -7.66 11.01 16.70
N SER A 61 -6.97 12.12 16.47
CA SER A 61 -5.88 12.22 15.49
C SER A 61 -4.72 11.27 15.83
N ASP A 62 -4.34 11.16 17.10
CA ASP A 62 -3.29 10.23 17.53
C ASP A 62 -3.70 8.77 17.28
N ILE A 63 -4.95 8.40 17.56
CA ILE A 63 -5.49 7.07 17.29
C ILE A 63 -5.49 6.78 15.78
N GLU A 64 -5.93 7.72 14.95
CA GLU A 64 -5.89 7.58 13.48
C GLU A 64 -4.46 7.42 12.97
N GLN A 65 -3.51 8.10 13.57
CA GLN A 65 -2.09 7.94 13.24
C GLN A 65 -1.57 6.55 13.62
N MET A 66 -1.97 5.99 14.77
CA MET A 66 -1.64 4.63 15.17
C MET A 66 -2.24 3.60 14.20
N GLU A 67 -3.51 3.75 13.81
CA GLU A 67 -4.16 2.89 12.81
C GLU A 67 -3.45 2.93 11.47
N ALA A 68 -3.01 4.10 11.01
CA ALA A 68 -2.25 4.27 9.78
C ALA A 68 -0.89 3.55 9.84
N VAL A 69 -0.18 3.62 10.97
CA VAL A 69 1.10 2.91 11.18
C VAL A 69 0.90 1.40 11.14
N ILE A 70 -0.12 0.89 11.84
CA ILE A 70 -0.46 -0.53 11.86
C ILE A 70 -0.80 -1.02 10.44
N SER A 71 -1.63 -0.26 9.71
CA SER A 71 -1.99 -0.59 8.33
C SER A 71 -0.75 -0.64 7.42
N GLN A 72 0.13 0.34 7.52
CA GLN A 72 1.37 0.43 6.75
C GLN A 72 2.33 -0.76 7.05
N PHE A 73 2.41 -1.16 8.33
CA PHE A 73 3.18 -2.33 8.74
C PHE A 73 2.62 -3.63 8.16
N MET A 74 1.29 -3.77 8.17
CA MET A 74 0.60 -4.92 7.60
C MET A 74 0.75 -5.01 6.09
N ASP A 75 0.70 -3.88 5.40
CA ASP A 75 0.90 -3.82 3.97
C ASP A 75 2.32 -4.23 3.57
N TYR A 76 3.31 -3.83 4.38
CA TYR A 76 4.69 -4.29 4.21
C TYR A 76 4.82 -5.81 4.43
N ALA A 77 4.26 -6.33 5.51
CA ALA A 77 4.31 -7.76 5.83
C ALA A 77 3.61 -8.65 4.78
N ARG A 78 2.50 -8.16 4.20
CA ARG A 78 1.75 -8.86 3.13
C ARG A 78 2.42 -8.80 1.76
N THR A 79 3.37 -7.90 1.55
CA THR A 79 4.04 -7.76 0.24
C THR A 79 4.83 -9.02 -0.13
N GLU A 80 5.31 -9.76 0.87
CA GLU A 80 6.05 -11.02 0.70
C GLU A 80 5.14 -12.25 0.49
N SER A 81 3.81 -12.12 0.67
CA SER A 81 2.87 -13.25 0.60
C SER A 81 2.47 -13.57 -0.84
N GLY A 82 3.37 -14.17 -1.58
CA GLY A 82 3.14 -15.14 -2.66
C GLY A 82 1.94 -14.99 -3.61
N GLU A 83 1.45 -13.78 -3.92
CA GLU A 83 0.44 -13.62 -4.98
C GLU A 83 1.04 -14.08 -6.31
N ALA A 84 0.46 -15.10 -6.92
CA ALA A 84 0.90 -15.56 -8.24
C ALA A 84 0.52 -14.54 -9.32
N PRO A 85 1.39 -14.30 -10.32
CA PRO A 85 1.00 -13.51 -11.48
C PRO A 85 -0.15 -14.19 -12.23
N VAL A 86 -1.15 -13.39 -12.62
CA VAL A 86 -2.28 -13.86 -13.43
C VAL A 86 -2.49 -12.93 -14.63
N PRO A 87 -3.05 -13.43 -15.75
CA PRO A 87 -3.45 -12.57 -16.86
C PRO A 87 -4.42 -11.51 -16.34
N THR A 88 -4.14 -10.25 -16.59
CA THR A 88 -4.91 -9.14 -16.04
C THR A 88 -5.07 -8.02 -17.06
N ASP A 89 -6.30 -7.56 -17.24
CA ASP A 89 -6.60 -6.32 -17.93
C ASP A 89 -6.24 -5.15 -16.99
N LEU A 90 -5.07 -4.58 -17.23
CA LEU A 90 -4.56 -3.47 -16.43
C LEU A 90 -5.41 -2.19 -16.61
N SER A 91 -5.96 -1.96 -17.80
CA SER A 91 -6.81 -0.78 -18.05
C SER A 91 -8.08 -0.85 -17.22
N ALA A 92 -8.75 -2.01 -17.17
CA ALA A 92 -9.93 -2.23 -16.33
C ALA A 92 -9.60 -2.12 -14.83
N LEU A 93 -8.44 -2.67 -14.41
CA LEU A 93 -7.98 -2.59 -13.02
C LEU A 93 -7.75 -1.13 -12.58
N LEU A 94 -7.06 -0.33 -13.41
CA LEU A 94 -6.79 1.08 -13.13
C LEU A 94 -8.08 1.91 -13.12
N SER A 95 -8.98 1.69 -14.08
CA SER A 95 -10.28 2.38 -14.14
C SER A 95 -11.13 2.10 -12.91
N GLY A 96 -11.24 0.85 -12.49
CA GLY A 96 -11.96 0.49 -11.26
C GLY A 96 -11.30 1.04 -9.99
N LEU A 97 -9.98 1.25 -9.99
CA LEU A 97 -9.30 1.92 -8.89
C LEU A 97 -9.66 3.41 -8.86
N VAL A 98 -9.65 4.09 -10.01
CA VAL A 98 -10.01 5.50 -10.13
C VAL A 98 -11.46 5.72 -9.67
N GLU A 99 -12.41 4.89 -10.09
CA GLU A 99 -13.81 4.97 -9.67
C GLU A 99 -13.95 4.93 -8.14
N ARG A 100 -13.26 3.98 -7.49
CA ARG A 100 -13.26 3.87 -6.02
C ARG A 100 -12.65 5.10 -5.34
N GLN A 101 -11.58 5.65 -5.88
CA GLN A 101 -10.93 6.83 -5.32
C GLN A 101 -11.77 8.10 -5.51
N THR A 102 -12.45 8.20 -6.65
CA THR A 102 -13.36 9.32 -6.94
C THR A 102 -14.61 9.28 -6.07
N SER A 103 -15.13 8.09 -5.73
CA SER A 103 -16.30 7.94 -4.85
C SER A 103 -16.04 8.44 -3.41
N VAL A 104 -14.78 8.51 -2.98
CA VAL A 104 -14.38 9.11 -1.69
C VAL A 104 -13.97 10.58 -1.82
N GLY A 105 -14.32 11.24 -2.94
CA GLY A 105 -14.16 12.68 -3.13
C GLY A 105 -12.80 13.12 -3.69
N ARG A 106 -11.96 12.21 -4.18
CA ARG A 106 -10.67 12.56 -4.79
C ARG A 106 -10.85 12.98 -6.25
N GLN A 107 -10.14 14.03 -6.65
CA GLN A 107 -10.11 14.47 -8.05
C GLN A 107 -8.91 13.83 -8.75
N ILE A 108 -9.18 12.88 -9.65
CA ILE A 108 -8.15 12.17 -10.41
C ILE A 108 -8.39 12.39 -11.91
N VAL A 109 -7.43 13.00 -12.57
CA VAL A 109 -7.39 13.12 -14.03
C VAL A 109 -6.64 11.92 -14.59
N THR A 110 -7.22 11.25 -15.58
CA THR A 110 -6.68 10.01 -16.12
C THR A 110 -6.26 10.13 -17.58
N ASP A 111 -5.20 9.42 -17.92
CA ASP A 111 -4.78 9.16 -19.30
C ASP A 111 -4.41 7.66 -19.36
N LEU A 112 -5.42 6.85 -19.61
CA LEU A 112 -5.36 5.38 -19.54
C LEU A 112 -5.75 4.79 -20.92
N PRO A 113 -4.79 4.65 -21.85
CA PRO A 113 -5.05 3.99 -23.11
C PRO A 113 -5.37 2.51 -22.92
N PRO A 114 -6.02 1.86 -23.88
CA PRO A 114 -6.17 0.41 -23.88
C PRO A 114 -4.78 -0.26 -23.83
N LEU A 115 -4.57 -1.15 -22.87
CA LEU A 115 -3.35 -1.91 -22.70
C LEU A 115 -3.63 -3.39 -22.95
N ALA A 116 -2.65 -4.09 -23.50
CA ALA A 116 -2.75 -5.54 -23.66
C ALA A 116 -2.80 -6.23 -22.29
N GLU A 117 -3.54 -7.33 -22.22
CA GLU A 117 -3.57 -8.18 -21.05
C GLU A 117 -2.14 -8.64 -20.70
N THR A 118 -1.78 -8.52 -19.44
CA THR A 118 -0.40 -8.71 -18.98
C THR A 118 -0.38 -9.58 -17.72
N MET A 119 0.62 -10.46 -17.64
CA MET A 119 0.86 -11.27 -16.44
C MET A 119 1.36 -10.37 -15.31
N LEU A 120 0.51 -10.11 -14.31
CA LEU A 120 0.87 -9.30 -13.16
C LEU A 120 0.17 -9.77 -11.88
N ARG A 121 0.56 -9.19 -10.75
CA ARG A 121 -0.03 -9.44 -9.44
C ARG A 121 -1.03 -8.32 -9.13
N PRO A 122 -2.34 -8.51 -9.40
CA PRO A 122 -3.30 -7.42 -9.38
C PRO A 122 -3.47 -6.76 -8.01
N LYS A 123 -3.41 -7.53 -6.92
CA LYS A 123 -3.47 -6.97 -5.56
C LYS A 123 -2.24 -6.13 -5.23
N ALA A 124 -1.05 -6.61 -5.62
CA ALA A 124 0.19 -5.86 -5.39
C ALA A 124 0.22 -4.54 -6.17
N ILE A 125 -0.20 -4.56 -7.44
CA ILE A 125 -0.29 -3.35 -8.28
C ILE A 125 -1.33 -2.38 -7.73
N THR A 126 -2.55 -2.87 -7.41
CA THR A 126 -3.60 -2.04 -6.81
C THR A 126 -3.10 -1.35 -5.55
N ARG A 127 -2.44 -2.07 -4.65
CA ARG A 127 -1.89 -1.52 -3.42
C ARG A 127 -0.82 -0.47 -3.68
N ALA A 128 0.14 -0.76 -4.57
CA ALA A 128 1.21 0.19 -4.91
C ALA A 128 0.63 1.51 -5.43
N ILE A 129 -0.33 1.44 -6.35
CA ILE A 129 -0.95 2.63 -6.93
C ILE A 129 -1.82 3.35 -5.90
N THR A 130 -2.57 2.63 -5.07
CA THR A 130 -3.36 3.23 -3.98
C THR A 130 -2.45 4.00 -3.03
N ASN A 131 -1.31 3.44 -2.62
CA ASN A 131 -0.34 4.12 -1.76
C ASN A 131 0.21 5.41 -2.40
N LEU A 132 0.46 5.39 -3.71
CA LEU A 132 0.91 6.59 -4.42
C LEU A 132 -0.21 7.65 -4.49
N ILE A 133 -1.46 7.25 -4.76
CA ILE A 133 -2.62 8.15 -4.75
C ILE A 133 -2.87 8.72 -3.34
N ASP A 134 -2.74 7.91 -2.29
CA ASP A 134 -2.88 8.35 -0.90
C ASP A 134 -1.80 9.38 -0.54
N ASN A 135 -0.56 9.16 -0.97
CA ASN A 135 0.53 10.12 -0.80
C ASN A 135 0.26 11.42 -1.57
N ALA A 136 -0.18 11.33 -2.83
CA ALA A 136 -0.55 12.48 -3.65
C ALA A 136 -1.71 13.28 -3.02
N ALA A 137 -2.72 12.61 -2.48
CA ALA A 137 -3.84 13.25 -1.80
C ALA A 137 -3.40 13.95 -0.50
N LYS A 138 -2.45 13.35 0.23
CA LYS A 138 -1.99 13.87 1.53
C LYS A 138 -1.01 15.03 1.39
N TYR A 139 -0.13 14.97 0.40
CA TYR A 139 1.01 15.89 0.27
C TYR A 139 0.96 16.74 -1.01
N GLY A 140 0.17 16.34 -1.99
CA GLY A 140 0.14 16.94 -3.32
C GLY A 140 -0.70 18.20 -3.48
N GLY A 141 -1.57 18.52 -2.52
CA GLY A 141 -2.29 19.81 -2.46
C GLY A 141 -3.28 20.08 -3.60
N GLY A 142 -3.84 19.07 -4.27
CA GLY A 142 -4.79 19.35 -5.35
C GLY A 142 -5.11 18.15 -6.25
N GLU A 143 -5.19 18.43 -7.55
CA GLU A 143 -5.49 17.44 -8.58
C GLU A 143 -4.40 16.37 -8.68
N ILE A 144 -4.83 15.12 -8.71
CA ILE A 144 -3.97 13.95 -8.91
C ILE A 144 -4.07 13.50 -10.37
N THR A 145 -2.97 13.13 -10.99
CA THR A 145 -2.96 12.55 -12.33
C THR A 145 -2.56 11.08 -12.27
N LEU A 146 -3.28 10.23 -13.01
CA LEU A 146 -2.92 8.82 -13.19
C LEU A 146 -2.79 8.55 -14.69
N LYS A 147 -1.59 8.18 -15.13
CA LYS A 147 -1.29 7.88 -16.52
C LYS A 147 -0.70 6.49 -16.67
N ALA A 148 -0.98 5.86 -17.81
CA ALA A 148 -0.33 4.62 -18.19
C ALA A 148 0.10 4.69 -19.66
N ALA A 149 1.28 4.15 -19.98
CA ALA A 149 1.78 4.11 -21.34
C ALA A 149 2.69 2.89 -21.54
N VAL A 150 2.82 2.43 -22.77
CA VAL A 150 3.84 1.46 -23.15
C VAL A 150 5.08 2.22 -23.61
N VAL A 151 6.20 2.03 -22.92
CA VAL A 151 7.47 2.69 -23.20
C VAL A 151 8.55 1.60 -23.26
N ASP A 152 9.24 1.48 -24.39
CA ASP A 152 10.31 0.51 -24.62
C ASP A 152 9.90 -0.95 -24.32
N GLY A 153 8.64 -1.30 -24.63
CA GLY A 153 8.10 -2.65 -24.39
C GLY A 153 7.68 -2.91 -22.93
N ALA A 154 7.82 -1.95 -22.04
CA ALA A 154 7.36 -2.02 -20.65
C ALA A 154 6.15 -1.11 -20.42
N ILE A 155 5.27 -1.49 -19.51
CA ILE A 155 4.17 -0.63 -19.10
C ILE A 155 4.68 0.29 -18.00
N ARG A 156 4.57 1.61 -18.25
CA ARG A 156 4.84 2.66 -17.28
C ARG A 156 3.53 3.18 -16.73
N ILE A 157 3.42 3.22 -15.40
CA ILE A 157 2.29 3.83 -14.67
C ILE A 157 2.86 5.02 -13.90
N GLU A 158 2.23 6.17 -14.03
CA GLU A 158 2.64 7.40 -13.39
C GLU A 158 1.49 7.96 -12.55
N VAL A 159 1.78 8.25 -11.29
CA VAL A 159 0.90 9.03 -10.40
C VAL A 159 1.60 10.36 -10.16
N GLY A 160 0.95 11.43 -10.57
CA GLY A 160 1.49 12.79 -10.41
C GLY A 160 0.60 13.63 -9.49
N ASP A 161 1.23 14.53 -8.75
CA ASP A 161 0.61 15.51 -7.88
C ASP A 161 1.19 16.92 -8.14
N ARG A 162 0.66 17.92 -7.44
CA ARG A 162 1.14 19.32 -7.51
C ARG A 162 1.79 19.78 -6.22
N GLY A 163 2.26 18.83 -5.39
CA GLY A 163 2.93 19.11 -4.13
C GLY A 163 4.34 19.70 -4.30
N PRO A 164 5.00 19.99 -3.19
CA PRO A 164 6.34 20.56 -3.19
C PRO A 164 7.42 19.60 -3.73
N GLY A 165 7.04 18.35 -3.99
CA GLY A 165 7.95 17.29 -4.40
C GLY A 165 8.82 16.77 -3.24
N VAL A 166 9.76 15.89 -3.59
CA VAL A 166 10.71 15.29 -2.67
C VAL A 166 12.11 15.74 -3.04
N PRO A 167 12.91 16.29 -2.10
CA PRO A 167 14.31 16.61 -2.35
C PRO A 167 15.08 15.39 -2.86
N ALA A 168 15.95 15.58 -3.85
CA ALA A 168 16.65 14.48 -4.50
C ALA A 168 17.48 13.63 -3.51
N GLU A 169 18.03 14.26 -2.49
CA GLU A 169 18.81 13.65 -1.41
C GLU A 169 17.99 12.76 -0.49
N GLU A 170 16.67 12.99 -0.39
CA GLU A 170 15.76 12.22 0.45
C GLU A 170 15.11 11.03 -0.27
N ILE A 171 15.18 10.96 -1.61
CA ILE A 171 14.51 9.93 -2.40
C ILE A 171 14.95 8.52 -1.98
N GLU A 172 16.26 8.29 -1.83
CA GLU A 172 16.78 6.97 -1.45
C GLU A 172 16.43 6.61 0.01
N ARG A 173 16.33 7.60 0.87
CA ARG A 173 15.88 7.41 2.26
C ARG A 173 14.40 7.03 2.30
N LEU A 174 13.56 7.71 1.54
CA LEU A 174 12.11 7.47 1.49
C LEU A 174 11.71 6.14 0.86
N LYS A 175 12.57 5.52 0.07
CA LYS A 175 12.36 4.16 -0.44
C LYS A 175 12.47 3.09 0.65
N ARG A 176 13.04 3.42 1.80
CA ARG A 176 13.13 2.49 2.93
C ARG A 176 11.77 2.41 3.65
N PRO A 177 11.37 1.21 4.10
CA PRO A 177 10.13 1.06 4.88
C PRO A 177 10.14 1.98 6.12
N PHE A 178 8.98 2.50 6.47
CA PHE A 178 8.74 3.31 7.69
C PHE A 178 9.50 4.65 7.76
N THR A 179 10.06 5.10 6.66
CA THR A 179 10.73 6.41 6.60
C THR A 179 9.71 7.49 6.21
N ARG A 180 9.76 8.62 6.90
CA ARG A 180 8.96 9.83 6.61
C ARG A 180 9.90 11.03 6.51
N LEU A 181 9.52 12.04 5.72
CA LEU A 181 10.14 13.36 5.82
C LEU A 181 9.72 13.96 7.16
N GLU A 182 10.67 14.40 7.96
CA GLU A 182 10.40 15.26 9.09
C GLU A 182 9.96 16.62 8.50
N THR A 183 8.65 16.89 8.58
CA THR A 183 8.13 18.22 8.28
C THR A 183 8.50 19.10 9.47
N ALA A 184 9.45 20.00 9.25
CA ALA A 184 9.81 21.03 10.24
C ALA A 184 8.64 22.00 10.46
#